data_c13d2d7ff965e886db9c22a538fac13c
#
_entry.id   c13d2d7ff965e886db9c22a538fac13c
#
_cell.length_a   1.000
_cell.length_b   1.000
_cell.length_c   1.000
_cell.angle_alpha   90.00
_cell.angle_beta   90.00
_cell.angle_gamma   90.00
#
_symmetry.space_group_name_H-M   'P 1'
#
loop_
_entity.id
_entity.type
_entity.pdbx_description
1 polymer ?
#
loop_
_entity_poly.entity_id
_entity_poly.type
_entity_poly.pdbx_seq_one_letter_code
_entity_poly.pdbx_strand_id
1 'polypeptide(L)'
;MSNAFIPKRPVVAAYPRMSNTFAEAEAMSNYLQDKGLEAPYGSLYDETLRKRVRRGEFDLLIVAGGDGSVLRAGNLCAPSQVPILGVNLGKLGFLIQVERDDWREYFDKLLNGEAWIENRMMLHAEHMRSGEELGSWDALNEVVVARGQALRPVRLSASVDGRHLTSYVADGLIAATATGSTAYALAAGGPILPPELRNILLVPIAPHLSVDRGVVLAEGSMVSIQVNGENAVLSIDGQPSITLMDDDHVDVHAAEVTALFVRFGDPGYFYRNLTAHMNENSLGLPR
;
A
#
# COMPACT_ATOMS: atom_id res chain seq x y z
N MET A 1 -18.08 2.35 19.30
CA MET A 1 -19.08 1.82 18.35
C MET A 1 -18.71 2.40 16.99
N SER A 2 -18.19 1.61 16.06
CA SER A 2 -17.91 2.09 14.71
C SER A 2 -19.25 2.39 14.03
N ASN A 3 -19.42 3.59 13.49
CA ASN A 3 -20.59 3.91 12.68
C ASN A 3 -20.65 2.94 11.50
N ALA A 4 -21.82 2.30 11.32
CA ALA A 4 -22.08 1.45 10.16
C ALA A 4 -21.84 2.24 8.88
N PHE A 5 -21.01 1.71 7.95
CA PHE A 5 -20.74 2.34 6.67
C PHE A 5 -21.68 1.79 5.60
N ILE A 6 -22.48 2.67 4.98
CA ILE A 6 -23.36 2.34 3.85
C ILE A 6 -23.08 3.34 2.73
N PRO A 7 -22.59 2.89 1.56
CA PRO A 7 -22.31 3.79 0.43
C PRO A 7 -23.60 4.29 -0.24
N LYS A 8 -23.51 5.49 -0.80
CA LYS A 8 -24.59 6.11 -1.59
C LYS A 8 -24.19 6.38 -3.04
N ARG A 9 -22.89 6.54 -3.28
CA ARG A 9 -22.31 6.89 -4.58
C ARG A 9 -21.08 6.03 -4.85
N PRO A 10 -21.22 4.68 -4.89
CA PRO A 10 -20.11 3.81 -5.18
C PRO A 10 -19.65 3.94 -6.64
N VAL A 11 -18.39 3.57 -6.90
CA VAL A 11 -17.83 3.40 -8.24
C VAL A 11 -17.02 2.10 -8.28
N VAL A 12 -17.03 1.39 -9.41
CA VAL A 12 -16.28 0.15 -9.59
C VAL A 12 -15.13 0.36 -10.56
N ALA A 13 -13.91 0.01 -10.14
CA ALA A 13 -12.72 0.12 -10.95
C ALA A 13 -12.11 -1.25 -11.25
N ALA A 14 -11.95 -1.56 -12.54
CA ALA A 14 -11.28 -2.77 -13.03
C ALA A 14 -9.78 -2.53 -13.21
N TYR A 15 -8.96 -3.52 -12.84
CA TYR A 15 -7.53 -3.51 -13.14
C TYR A 15 -7.27 -4.05 -14.55
N PRO A 16 -6.86 -3.22 -15.55
CA PRO A 16 -6.90 -3.60 -16.97
C PRO A 16 -5.85 -4.63 -17.39
N ARG A 17 -4.84 -4.89 -16.57
CA ARG A 17 -3.77 -5.87 -16.89
C ARG A 17 -4.11 -7.29 -16.44
N MET A 18 -5.31 -7.53 -15.95
CA MET A 18 -5.79 -8.82 -15.48
C MET A 18 -7.03 -9.23 -16.27
N SER A 19 -7.08 -10.46 -16.75
CA SER A 19 -8.22 -10.97 -17.52
C SER A 19 -9.51 -10.95 -16.69
N ASN A 20 -10.64 -10.75 -17.35
CA ASN A 20 -11.99 -10.78 -16.79
C ASN A 20 -12.36 -9.70 -15.76
N THR A 21 -11.44 -8.78 -15.41
CA THR A 21 -11.71 -7.74 -14.40
C THR A 21 -12.79 -6.77 -14.83
N PHE A 22 -12.87 -6.45 -16.13
CA PHE A 22 -13.93 -5.59 -16.67
C PHE A 22 -15.30 -6.25 -16.64
N ALA A 23 -15.40 -7.52 -17.00
CA ALA A 23 -16.66 -8.27 -16.94
C ALA A 23 -17.17 -8.39 -15.47
N GLU A 24 -16.26 -8.63 -14.53
CA GLU A 24 -16.61 -8.65 -13.10
C GLU A 24 -17.02 -7.25 -12.61
N ALA A 25 -16.30 -6.21 -13.00
CA ALA A 25 -16.65 -4.82 -12.63
C ALA A 25 -18.03 -4.42 -13.15
N GLU A 26 -18.37 -4.81 -14.39
CA GLU A 26 -19.69 -4.63 -14.98
C GLU A 26 -20.75 -5.41 -14.20
N ALA A 27 -20.49 -6.68 -13.85
CA ALA A 27 -21.41 -7.49 -13.05
C ALA A 27 -21.67 -6.88 -11.66
N MET A 28 -20.60 -6.34 -11.01
CA MET A 28 -20.72 -5.63 -9.73
C MET A 28 -21.54 -4.33 -9.87
N SER A 29 -21.29 -3.56 -10.92
CA SER A 29 -22.04 -2.34 -11.24
C SER A 29 -23.53 -2.64 -11.43
N ASN A 30 -23.86 -3.63 -12.26
CA ASN A 30 -25.24 -4.05 -12.52
C ASN A 30 -25.93 -4.53 -11.22
N TYR A 31 -25.24 -5.31 -10.41
CA TYR A 31 -25.78 -5.77 -9.12
C TYR A 31 -26.13 -4.61 -8.19
N LEU A 32 -25.28 -3.60 -8.09
CA LEU A 32 -25.57 -2.40 -7.29
C LEU A 32 -26.73 -1.59 -7.87
N GLN A 33 -26.83 -1.50 -9.20
CA GLN A 33 -27.97 -0.85 -9.89
C GLN A 33 -29.30 -1.57 -9.59
N ASP A 34 -29.31 -2.90 -9.59
CA ASP A 34 -30.49 -3.69 -9.21
C ASP A 34 -30.91 -3.46 -7.75
N LYS A 35 -29.97 -3.05 -6.89
CA LYS A 35 -30.24 -2.64 -5.50
C LYS A 35 -30.58 -1.14 -5.37
N GLY A 36 -30.70 -0.41 -6.47
CA GLY A 36 -31.08 1.01 -6.50
C GLY A 36 -29.95 2.00 -6.32
N LEU A 37 -28.68 1.57 -6.47
CA LEU A 37 -27.51 2.44 -6.38
C LEU A 37 -26.89 2.67 -7.76
N GLU A 38 -26.74 3.92 -8.18
CA GLU A 38 -25.93 4.24 -9.35
C GLU A 38 -24.45 3.98 -9.05
N ALA A 39 -23.88 3.00 -9.75
CA ALA A 39 -22.49 2.56 -9.55
C ALA A 39 -21.78 2.47 -10.92
N PRO A 40 -21.30 3.58 -11.49
CA PRO A 40 -20.54 3.54 -12.73
C PRO A 40 -19.29 2.69 -12.59
N TYR A 41 -18.83 2.07 -13.71
CA TYR A 41 -17.61 1.28 -13.73
C TYR A 41 -16.64 1.75 -14.82
N GLY A 42 -15.37 1.44 -14.65
CA GLY A 42 -14.33 1.80 -15.61
C GLY A 42 -12.96 1.23 -15.25
N SER A 43 -11.94 1.65 -16.01
CA SER A 43 -10.57 1.27 -15.72
C SER A 43 -10.01 2.04 -14.51
N LEU A 44 -9.25 1.36 -13.63
CA LEU A 44 -8.48 2.01 -12.57
C LEU A 44 -7.45 3.03 -13.10
N TYR A 45 -7.09 2.94 -14.39
CA TYR A 45 -6.19 3.86 -15.07
C TYR A 45 -6.91 4.93 -15.91
N ASP A 46 -8.25 4.93 -15.95
CA ASP A 46 -8.99 5.98 -16.64
C ASP A 46 -8.82 7.33 -15.92
N GLU A 47 -8.23 8.29 -16.60
CA GLU A 47 -7.92 9.60 -16.00
C GLU A 47 -9.20 10.38 -15.63
N THR A 48 -10.30 10.18 -16.32
CA THR A 48 -11.58 10.83 -16.02
C THR A 48 -12.14 10.28 -14.70
N LEU A 49 -12.15 8.96 -14.55
CA LEU A 49 -12.58 8.29 -13.31
C LEU A 49 -11.68 8.70 -12.15
N ARG A 50 -10.35 8.69 -12.35
CA ARG A 50 -9.38 9.08 -11.31
C ARG A 50 -9.58 10.53 -10.83
N LYS A 51 -9.83 11.47 -11.75
CA LYS A 51 -10.12 12.88 -11.41
C LYS A 51 -11.41 12.99 -10.58
N ARG A 52 -12.44 12.23 -10.92
CA ARG A 52 -13.70 12.22 -10.17
C ARG A 52 -13.54 11.65 -8.77
N VAL A 53 -12.76 10.55 -8.61
CA VAL A 53 -12.41 10.00 -7.30
C VAL A 53 -11.67 11.04 -6.45
N ARG A 54 -10.63 11.69 -7.00
CA ARG A 54 -9.85 12.73 -6.29
C ARG A 54 -10.70 13.94 -5.87
N ARG A 55 -11.79 14.23 -6.57
CA ARG A 55 -12.73 15.30 -6.21
C ARG A 55 -13.77 14.88 -5.16
N GLY A 56 -13.72 13.63 -4.69
CA GLY A 56 -14.70 13.11 -3.73
C GLY A 56 -16.12 12.99 -4.30
N GLU A 57 -16.26 12.82 -5.63
CA GLU A 57 -17.58 12.61 -6.24
C GLU A 57 -18.22 11.28 -5.83
N PHE A 58 -17.39 10.32 -5.40
CA PHE A 58 -17.80 9.01 -4.91
C PHE A 58 -17.53 8.88 -3.42
N ASP A 59 -18.28 8.03 -2.74
CA ASP A 59 -18.11 7.71 -1.32
C ASP A 59 -17.61 6.28 -1.09
N LEU A 60 -17.37 5.52 -2.16
CA LEU A 60 -16.74 4.20 -2.14
C LEU A 60 -16.09 3.91 -3.49
N LEU A 61 -14.85 3.44 -3.49
CA LEU A 61 -14.21 2.83 -4.66
C LEU A 61 -14.13 1.31 -4.45
N ILE A 62 -14.83 0.55 -5.30
CA ILE A 62 -14.73 -0.90 -5.35
C ILE A 62 -13.68 -1.26 -6.40
N VAL A 63 -12.71 -2.09 -6.05
CA VAL A 63 -11.58 -2.45 -6.92
C VAL A 63 -11.63 -3.93 -7.26
N ALA A 64 -11.87 -4.24 -8.52
CA ALA A 64 -11.81 -5.58 -9.07
C ALA A 64 -10.38 -5.90 -9.54
N GLY A 65 -9.62 -6.69 -8.73
CA GLY A 65 -8.22 -7.00 -9.03
C GLY A 65 -7.52 -7.78 -7.92
N GLY A 66 -6.21 -7.61 -7.76
CA GLY A 66 -5.40 -8.16 -6.68
C GLY A 66 -4.81 -7.05 -5.80
N ASP A 67 -3.97 -7.42 -4.80
CA ASP A 67 -3.37 -6.48 -3.83
C ASP A 67 -2.68 -5.28 -4.50
N GLY A 68 -1.95 -5.47 -5.60
CA GLY A 68 -1.33 -4.37 -6.34
C GLY A 68 -2.32 -3.37 -6.94
N SER A 69 -3.56 -3.79 -7.24
CA SER A 69 -4.63 -2.88 -7.70
C SER A 69 -5.18 -2.06 -6.54
N VAL A 70 -5.34 -2.72 -5.39
CA VAL A 70 -5.83 -2.08 -4.15
C VAL A 70 -4.78 -1.10 -3.60
N LEU A 71 -3.49 -1.43 -3.72
CA LEU A 71 -2.39 -0.52 -3.38
C LEU A 71 -2.47 0.79 -4.19
N ARG A 72 -2.69 0.67 -5.53
CA ARG A 72 -2.88 1.85 -6.41
C ARG A 72 -4.13 2.64 -6.10
N ALA A 73 -5.22 1.95 -5.71
CA ALA A 73 -6.44 2.60 -5.26
C ALA A 73 -6.24 3.33 -3.94
N GLY A 74 -5.43 2.78 -3.02
CA GLY A 74 -5.04 3.44 -1.77
C GLY A 74 -4.44 4.82 -2.01
N ASN A 75 -3.42 4.88 -2.85
CA ASN A 75 -2.77 6.15 -3.23
C ASN A 75 -3.70 7.09 -4.01
N LEU A 76 -4.66 6.56 -4.76
CA LEU A 76 -5.65 7.38 -5.47
C LEU A 76 -6.68 8.02 -4.53
N CYS A 77 -7.17 7.23 -3.56
CA CYS A 77 -8.30 7.57 -2.70
C CYS A 77 -7.92 8.33 -1.45
N ALA A 78 -6.69 8.15 -0.94
CA ALA A 78 -6.24 8.74 0.31
C ALA A 78 -6.42 10.26 0.37
N PRO A 79 -6.06 11.07 -0.65
CA PRO A 79 -6.24 12.53 -0.59
C PRO A 79 -7.69 12.99 -0.47
N SER A 80 -8.64 12.22 -1.01
CA SER A 80 -10.09 12.52 -0.95
C SER A 80 -10.82 11.74 0.13
N GLN A 81 -10.10 10.92 0.90
CA GLN A 81 -10.64 10.06 1.98
C GLN A 81 -11.81 9.17 1.52
N VAL A 82 -11.76 8.71 0.27
CA VAL A 82 -12.72 7.75 -0.28
C VAL A 82 -12.35 6.35 0.19
N PRO A 83 -13.24 5.63 0.90
CA PRO A 83 -13.00 4.25 1.30
C PRO A 83 -12.86 3.30 0.10
N ILE A 84 -12.09 2.23 0.29
CA ILE A 84 -11.80 1.22 -0.73
C ILE A 84 -12.34 -0.14 -0.29
N LEU A 85 -13.01 -0.83 -1.20
CA LEU A 85 -13.36 -2.24 -1.07
C LEU A 85 -12.67 -3.04 -2.18
N GLY A 86 -11.70 -3.86 -1.84
CA GLY A 86 -11.07 -4.78 -2.78
C GLY A 86 -11.88 -6.06 -2.97
N VAL A 87 -12.03 -6.50 -4.22
CA VAL A 87 -12.55 -7.82 -4.60
C VAL A 87 -11.45 -8.57 -5.32
N ASN A 88 -11.00 -9.68 -4.74
CA ASN A 88 -9.88 -10.47 -5.22
C ASN A 88 -10.28 -11.30 -6.45
N LEU A 89 -9.63 -11.02 -7.57
CA LEU A 89 -9.78 -11.79 -8.81
C LEU A 89 -8.51 -12.56 -9.16
N GLY A 90 -7.55 -12.60 -8.24
CA GLY A 90 -6.24 -13.21 -8.43
C GLY A 90 -5.87 -14.20 -7.34
N LYS A 91 -4.61 -14.14 -6.92
CA LYS A 91 -4.10 -14.95 -5.81
C LYS A 91 -4.45 -14.29 -4.48
N LEU A 92 -4.54 -15.10 -3.43
CA LEU A 92 -4.72 -14.62 -2.06
C LEU A 92 -3.69 -13.55 -1.71
N GLY A 93 -4.16 -12.43 -1.16
CA GLY A 93 -3.35 -11.28 -0.75
C GLY A 93 -3.62 -10.86 0.69
N PHE A 94 -2.86 -9.89 1.19
CA PHE A 94 -3.02 -9.35 2.56
C PHE A 94 -3.98 -8.16 2.62
N LEU A 95 -4.24 -7.50 1.48
CA LEU A 95 -5.05 -6.28 1.45
C LEU A 95 -6.54 -6.55 1.20
N ILE A 96 -6.88 -7.66 0.54
CA ILE A 96 -8.24 -7.95 0.11
C ILE A 96 -8.86 -9.00 1.03
N GLN A 97 -10.10 -8.75 1.45
CA GLN A 97 -10.89 -9.66 2.29
C GLN A 97 -11.97 -10.41 1.49
N VAL A 98 -12.45 -9.82 0.40
CA VAL A 98 -13.58 -10.34 -0.38
C VAL A 98 -13.07 -11.12 -1.57
N GLU A 99 -13.39 -12.41 -1.65
CA GLU A 99 -13.02 -13.26 -2.75
C GLU A 99 -14.03 -13.15 -3.91
N ARG A 100 -13.61 -13.60 -5.10
CA ARG A 100 -14.39 -13.54 -6.33
C ARG A 100 -15.78 -14.14 -6.21
N ASP A 101 -15.88 -15.28 -5.57
CA ASP A 101 -17.14 -16.05 -5.52
C ASP A 101 -18.11 -15.50 -4.47
N ASP A 102 -17.61 -14.70 -3.51
CA ASP A 102 -18.35 -14.24 -2.33
C ASP A 102 -18.82 -12.79 -2.43
N TRP A 103 -18.40 -12.02 -3.44
CA TRP A 103 -18.62 -10.57 -3.43
C TRP A 103 -20.09 -10.15 -3.35
N ARG A 104 -21.03 -10.97 -3.88
CA ARG A 104 -22.47 -10.68 -3.79
C ARG A 104 -22.97 -10.68 -2.36
N GLU A 105 -22.56 -11.66 -1.57
CA GLU A 105 -22.89 -11.75 -0.14
C GLU A 105 -22.31 -10.53 0.62
N TYR A 106 -21.05 -10.17 0.32
CA TYR A 106 -20.42 -9.02 0.95
C TYR A 106 -21.04 -7.68 0.55
N PHE A 107 -21.56 -7.56 -0.68
CA PHE A 107 -22.30 -6.36 -1.10
C PHE A 107 -23.65 -6.26 -0.38
N ASP A 108 -24.35 -7.36 -0.16
CA ASP A 108 -25.55 -7.36 0.68
C ASP A 108 -25.24 -6.95 2.12
N LYS A 109 -24.17 -7.48 2.71
CA LYS A 109 -23.68 -7.05 4.04
C LYS A 109 -23.33 -5.56 4.07
N LEU A 110 -22.66 -5.05 3.04
CA LEU A 110 -22.31 -3.63 2.91
C LEU A 110 -23.58 -2.74 2.92
N LEU A 111 -24.58 -3.13 2.13
CA LEU A 111 -25.83 -2.39 2.02
C LEU A 111 -26.69 -2.48 3.29
N ASN A 112 -26.55 -3.55 4.07
CA ASN A 112 -27.15 -3.72 5.38
C ASN A 112 -26.43 -2.97 6.51
N GLY A 113 -25.29 -2.30 6.21
CA GLY A 113 -24.51 -1.57 7.22
C GLY A 113 -23.69 -2.46 8.15
N GLU A 114 -23.32 -3.67 7.70
CA GLU A 114 -22.50 -4.61 8.46
C GLU A 114 -20.99 -4.37 8.23
N ALA A 115 -20.66 -3.35 7.46
CA ALA A 115 -19.28 -2.96 7.18
C ALA A 115 -18.78 -1.90 8.15
N TRP A 116 -17.47 -1.89 8.39
CA TRP A 116 -16.77 -0.88 9.15
C TRP A 116 -15.55 -0.37 8.37
N ILE A 117 -15.01 0.80 8.76
CA ILE A 117 -13.86 1.41 8.10
C ILE A 117 -12.60 1.16 8.93
N GLU A 118 -11.63 0.48 8.32
CA GLU A 118 -10.27 0.33 8.79
C GLU A 118 -9.43 1.50 8.28
N ASN A 119 -8.72 2.16 9.18
CA ASN A 119 -7.84 3.27 8.85
C ASN A 119 -6.39 2.80 8.85
N ARG A 120 -5.68 2.96 7.74
CA ARG A 120 -4.28 2.55 7.59
C ARG A 120 -3.37 3.75 7.39
N MET A 121 -2.30 3.80 8.19
CA MET A 121 -1.23 4.78 8.08
C MET A 121 -0.59 4.69 6.68
N MET A 122 -0.22 5.85 6.16
CA MET A 122 0.63 5.99 4.96
C MET A 122 1.93 6.71 5.34
N LEU A 123 2.95 6.53 4.51
CA LEU A 123 4.18 7.31 4.58
C LEU A 123 4.13 8.44 3.56
N HIS A 124 4.74 9.57 3.90
CA HIS A 124 5.10 10.64 2.99
C HIS A 124 6.60 10.62 2.77
N ALA A 125 7.04 10.70 1.51
CA ALA A 125 8.45 10.71 1.13
C ALA A 125 8.75 11.93 0.30
N GLU A 126 9.81 12.66 0.65
CA GLU A 126 10.31 13.83 -0.04
C GLU A 126 11.73 13.56 -0.58
N HIS A 127 11.93 13.77 -1.88
CA HIS A 127 13.27 13.70 -2.49
C HIS A 127 13.90 15.09 -2.46
N MET A 128 14.99 15.22 -1.74
CA MET A 128 15.71 16.45 -1.53
C MET A 128 17.09 16.43 -2.17
N ARG A 129 17.48 17.53 -2.81
CA ARG A 129 18.82 17.76 -3.36
C ARG A 129 19.26 19.19 -3.08
N SER A 130 20.42 19.37 -2.43
CA SER A 130 20.99 20.69 -2.11
C SER A 130 20.00 21.63 -1.40
N GLY A 131 19.08 21.08 -0.59
CA GLY A 131 18.07 21.84 0.16
C GLY A 131 16.79 22.17 -0.64
N GLU A 132 16.67 21.69 -1.88
CA GLU A 132 15.47 21.82 -2.72
C GLU A 132 14.69 20.51 -2.79
N GLU A 133 13.36 20.56 -2.66
CA GLU A 133 12.48 19.43 -2.90
C GLU A 133 12.31 19.22 -4.40
N LEU A 134 12.69 18.03 -4.89
CA LEU A 134 12.54 17.63 -6.30
C LEU A 134 11.24 16.87 -6.56
N GLY A 135 10.58 16.42 -5.53
CA GLY A 135 9.29 15.73 -5.60
C GLY A 135 8.91 15.06 -4.31
N SER A 136 7.62 14.81 -4.14
CA SER A 136 7.07 14.14 -2.96
C SER A 136 5.96 13.17 -3.34
N TRP A 137 5.79 12.11 -2.53
CA TRP A 137 4.87 11.01 -2.80
C TRP A 137 4.37 10.38 -1.49
N ASP A 138 3.14 9.89 -1.54
CA ASP A 138 2.60 9.07 -0.46
C ASP A 138 2.74 7.57 -0.80
N ALA A 139 3.02 6.75 0.20
CA ALA A 139 3.13 5.29 0.10
C ALA A 139 2.22 4.60 1.12
N LEU A 140 1.46 3.61 0.68
CA LEU A 140 0.68 2.74 1.56
C LEU A 140 1.54 1.60 2.12
N ASN A 141 2.44 1.03 1.31
CA ASN A 141 3.35 -0.03 1.73
C ASN A 141 4.73 0.52 2.13
N GLU A 142 5.52 0.97 1.14
CA GLU A 142 6.92 1.27 1.38
C GLU A 142 7.54 2.30 0.44
N VAL A 143 8.56 2.95 0.96
CA VAL A 143 9.55 3.79 0.28
C VAL A 143 10.87 3.02 0.25
N VAL A 144 11.42 2.78 -0.93
CA VAL A 144 12.64 2.00 -1.13
C VAL A 144 13.72 2.85 -1.76
N VAL A 145 14.86 2.99 -1.08
CA VAL A 145 16.10 3.53 -1.66
C VAL A 145 17.02 2.36 -1.90
N ALA A 146 17.37 2.08 -3.17
CA ALA A 146 18.13 0.90 -3.53
C ALA A 146 19.20 1.23 -4.60
N ARG A 147 20.12 0.28 -4.78
CA ARG A 147 21.07 0.33 -5.89
C ARG A 147 20.33 0.38 -7.24
N GLY A 148 20.87 1.14 -8.19
CA GLY A 148 20.34 1.20 -9.54
C GLY A 148 20.70 -0.08 -10.34
N GLN A 149 21.00 0.09 -11.63
CA GLN A 149 21.35 -1.04 -12.53
C GLN A 149 22.72 -1.68 -12.22
N ALA A 150 23.58 -1.01 -11.46
CA ALA A 150 24.88 -1.57 -11.10
C ALA A 150 24.72 -2.71 -10.07
N LEU A 151 25.49 -3.80 -10.26
CA LEU A 151 25.53 -4.92 -9.32
C LEU A 151 26.36 -4.63 -8.05
N ARG A 152 26.67 -3.38 -7.77
CA ARG A 152 27.44 -2.96 -6.59
C ARG A 152 26.49 -2.49 -5.49
N PRO A 153 26.77 -2.80 -4.22
CA PRO A 153 26.00 -2.28 -3.09
C PRO A 153 26.00 -0.75 -3.09
N VAL A 154 24.88 -0.15 -2.69
CA VAL A 154 24.80 1.29 -2.46
C VAL A 154 25.26 1.59 -1.01
N ARG A 155 25.81 2.79 -0.82
CA ARG A 155 26.12 3.33 0.50
C ARG A 155 25.04 4.32 0.91
N LEU A 156 24.38 4.06 2.03
CA LEU A 156 23.29 4.87 2.54
C LEU A 156 23.56 5.25 3.98
N SER A 157 23.37 6.51 4.35
CA SER A 157 23.33 6.93 5.74
C SER A 157 21.89 7.13 6.17
N ALA A 158 21.47 6.48 7.25
CA ALA A 158 20.16 6.67 7.83
C ALA A 158 20.25 7.52 9.11
N SER A 159 19.36 8.48 9.23
CA SER A 159 19.16 9.30 10.42
C SER A 159 17.70 9.24 10.87
N VAL A 160 17.46 9.39 12.15
CA VAL A 160 16.12 9.47 12.76
C VAL A 160 16.06 10.72 13.62
N ASP A 161 15.09 11.59 13.36
CA ASP A 161 14.92 12.87 14.06
C ASP A 161 16.20 13.71 14.09
N GLY A 162 16.90 13.75 12.92
CA GLY A 162 18.17 14.46 12.76
C GLY A 162 19.39 13.80 13.44
N ARG A 163 19.24 12.63 14.08
CA ARG A 163 20.34 11.90 14.72
C ARG A 163 20.77 10.74 13.85
N HIS A 164 22.06 10.65 13.55
CA HIS A 164 22.62 9.53 12.80
C HIS A 164 22.30 8.19 13.49
N LEU A 165 21.62 7.29 12.77
CA LEU A 165 21.31 5.94 13.22
C LEU A 165 22.46 5.00 12.88
N THR A 166 22.76 4.87 11.57
CA THR A 166 23.85 4.02 11.06
C THR A 166 24.10 4.29 9.57
N SER A 167 25.22 3.78 9.06
CA SER A 167 25.50 3.75 7.63
C SER A 167 25.44 2.32 7.12
N TYR A 168 24.74 2.13 6.01
CA TYR A 168 24.53 0.84 5.35
C TYR A 168 25.41 0.74 4.10
N VAL A 169 26.01 -0.43 3.91
CA VAL A 169 26.50 -0.91 2.62
C VAL A 169 25.58 -2.08 2.26
N ALA A 170 24.65 -1.87 1.35
CA ALA A 170 23.53 -2.80 1.12
C ALA A 170 23.03 -2.74 -0.32
N ASP A 171 22.13 -3.63 -0.69
CA ASP A 171 21.37 -3.50 -1.94
C ASP A 171 20.32 -2.39 -1.84
N GLY A 172 19.91 -2.02 -0.64
CA GLY A 172 18.99 -0.92 -0.40
C GLY A 172 18.53 -0.81 1.05
N LEU A 173 17.63 0.14 1.29
CA LEU A 173 16.96 0.37 2.56
C LEU A 173 15.47 0.64 2.29
N ILE A 174 14.62 0.01 3.07
CA ILE A 174 13.16 0.11 2.98
C ILE A 174 12.67 0.87 4.22
N ALA A 175 11.86 1.90 4.01
CA ALA A 175 10.99 2.45 5.04
C ALA A 175 9.55 2.02 4.73
N ALA A 176 8.94 1.21 5.59
CA ALA A 176 7.63 0.63 5.37
C ALA A 176 6.63 1.02 6.47
N THR A 177 5.35 1.01 6.11
CA THR A 177 4.25 1.03 7.08
C THR A 177 4.03 -0.35 7.70
N ALA A 178 3.16 -0.46 8.69
CA ALA A 178 2.68 -1.75 9.17
C ALA A 178 2.00 -2.56 8.05
N THR A 179 1.28 -1.92 7.13
CA THR A 179 0.70 -2.55 5.94
C THR A 179 1.79 -3.13 5.03
N GLY A 180 2.85 -2.37 4.76
CA GLY A 180 3.99 -2.78 3.94
C GLY A 180 4.89 -3.83 4.59
N SER A 181 4.75 -4.07 5.91
CA SER A 181 5.51 -5.10 6.61
C SER A 181 5.30 -6.51 6.05
N THR A 182 4.19 -6.75 5.34
CA THR A 182 3.88 -8.02 4.65
C THR A 182 4.23 -8.02 3.15
N ALA A 183 4.82 -6.91 2.65
CA ALA A 183 5.24 -6.75 1.26
C ALA A 183 6.77 -6.94 1.10
N TYR A 184 7.49 -5.99 0.51
CA TYR A 184 8.92 -6.13 0.26
C TYR A 184 9.73 -6.16 1.57
N ALA A 185 9.30 -5.46 2.61
CA ALA A 185 9.93 -5.53 3.93
C ALA A 185 9.97 -6.96 4.49
N LEU A 186 8.90 -7.77 4.29
CA LEU A 186 8.88 -9.19 4.68
C LEU A 186 9.94 -9.99 3.92
N ALA A 187 10.03 -9.82 2.59
CA ALA A 187 11.01 -10.49 1.75
C ALA A 187 12.46 -10.11 2.12
N ALA A 188 12.67 -8.90 2.64
CA ALA A 188 13.94 -8.42 3.16
C ALA A 188 14.25 -8.88 4.62
N GLY A 189 13.38 -9.71 5.22
CA GLY A 189 13.57 -10.24 6.58
C GLY A 189 13.07 -9.34 7.70
N GLY A 190 12.23 -8.36 7.38
CA GLY A 190 11.55 -7.51 8.36
C GLY A 190 10.47 -8.27 9.16
N PRO A 191 10.13 -7.79 10.35
CA PRO A 191 9.03 -8.35 11.14
C PRO A 191 7.67 -8.04 10.52
N ILE A 192 6.70 -8.93 10.73
CA ILE A 192 5.30 -8.70 10.40
C ILE A 192 4.67 -7.83 11.48
N LEU A 193 4.05 -6.74 11.07
CA LEU A 193 3.34 -5.82 11.95
C LEU A 193 1.83 -5.89 11.67
N PRO A 194 0.99 -5.99 12.69
CA PRO A 194 -0.45 -5.85 12.53
C PRO A 194 -0.82 -4.49 11.90
N PRO A 195 -1.77 -4.44 10.95
CA PRO A 195 -2.04 -3.24 10.14
C PRO A 195 -2.61 -2.05 10.94
N GLU A 196 -3.12 -2.30 12.13
CA GLU A 196 -3.58 -1.26 13.06
C GLU A 196 -2.43 -0.49 13.73
N LEU A 197 -1.20 -1.00 13.68
CA LEU A 197 -0.05 -0.32 14.24
C LEU A 197 0.36 0.88 13.37
N ARG A 198 0.67 1.97 14.07
CA ARG A 198 1.13 3.22 13.44
C ARG A 198 2.62 3.38 13.69
N ASN A 199 3.42 2.61 12.96
CA ASN A 199 4.87 2.55 13.09
C ASN A 199 5.54 2.66 11.71
N ILE A 200 6.75 3.21 11.69
CA ILE A 200 7.65 3.16 10.54
C ILE A 200 8.63 2.01 10.77
N LEU A 201 8.70 1.10 9.80
CA LEU A 201 9.61 -0.04 9.83
C LEU A 201 10.77 0.21 8.86
N LEU A 202 12.00 0.33 9.36
CA LEU A 202 13.20 0.50 8.56
C LEU A 202 13.92 -0.84 8.41
N VAL A 203 14.06 -1.36 7.17
CA VAL A 203 14.62 -2.69 6.88
C VAL A 203 15.71 -2.58 5.83
N PRO A 204 16.95 -3.03 6.09
CA PRO A 204 18.00 -3.09 5.07
C PRO A 204 17.78 -4.28 4.13
N ILE A 205 18.14 -4.11 2.86
CA ILE A 205 18.11 -5.15 1.84
C ILE A 205 19.52 -5.70 1.65
N ALA A 206 19.74 -6.97 1.95
CA ALA A 206 21.03 -7.66 1.83
C ALA A 206 22.22 -6.82 2.35
N PRO A 207 22.24 -6.40 3.62
CA PRO A 207 23.29 -5.56 4.16
C PRO A 207 24.63 -6.30 4.27
N HIS A 208 25.74 -5.59 4.00
CA HIS A 208 27.11 -6.08 4.13
C HIS A 208 27.77 -5.46 5.37
N LEU A 209 28.16 -6.26 6.36
CA LEU A 209 28.93 -5.84 7.55
C LEU A 209 28.31 -4.65 8.32
N SER A 210 27.00 -4.46 8.23
CA SER A 210 26.24 -3.41 8.92
C SER A 210 25.07 -4.01 9.71
N VAL A 211 24.27 -3.18 10.37
CA VAL A 211 23.07 -3.62 11.09
C VAL A 211 22.15 -4.37 10.12
N ASP A 212 21.89 -5.63 10.40
CA ASP A 212 21.09 -6.55 9.57
C ASP A 212 19.64 -6.71 10.07
N ARG A 213 19.26 -6.01 11.12
CA ARG A 213 17.94 -6.09 11.73
C ARG A 213 17.06 -4.91 11.32
N GLY A 214 15.77 -5.20 11.12
CA GLY A 214 14.77 -4.16 10.99
C GLY A 214 14.60 -3.37 12.29
N VAL A 215 14.42 -2.07 12.16
CA VAL A 215 14.17 -1.14 13.27
C VAL A 215 12.74 -0.64 13.19
N VAL A 216 11.98 -0.80 14.27
CA VAL A 216 10.62 -0.27 14.38
C VAL A 216 10.67 1.09 15.06
N LEU A 217 10.17 2.11 14.40
CA LEU A 217 10.17 3.49 14.86
C LEU A 217 8.72 3.95 15.14
N ALA A 218 8.59 4.95 15.99
CA ALA A 218 7.29 5.56 16.27
C ALA A 218 6.73 6.29 15.04
N GLU A 219 5.41 6.45 14.96
CA GLU A 219 4.73 7.20 13.89
C GLU A 219 5.29 8.63 13.71
N GLY A 220 5.58 9.32 14.81
CA GLY A 220 6.08 10.70 14.79
C GLY A 220 7.55 10.86 14.40
N SER A 221 8.25 9.77 14.07
CA SER A 221 9.67 9.85 13.67
C SER A 221 9.83 10.34 12.23
N MET A 222 10.86 11.14 11.99
CA MET A 222 11.37 11.51 10.68
C MET A 222 12.59 10.65 10.34
N VAL A 223 12.52 9.87 9.26
CA VAL A 223 13.65 9.08 8.75
C VAL A 223 14.25 9.81 7.57
N SER A 224 15.57 10.07 7.59
CA SER A 224 16.29 10.63 6.44
C SER A 224 17.27 9.57 5.92
N ILE A 225 17.19 9.25 4.62
CA ILE A 225 18.05 8.28 3.94
C ILE A 225 18.90 9.03 2.92
N GLN A 226 20.20 9.22 3.19
CA GLN A 226 21.12 9.92 2.32
C GLN A 226 21.92 8.94 1.47
N VAL A 227 22.09 9.26 0.19
CA VAL A 227 22.93 8.50 -0.77
C VAL A 227 24.36 9.00 -0.66
N ASN A 228 25.32 8.06 -0.54
CA ASN A 228 26.74 8.40 -0.40
C ASN A 228 27.57 7.74 -1.51
N GLY A 229 28.10 8.54 -2.43
CA GLY A 229 29.09 8.20 -3.43
C GLY A 229 28.56 7.68 -4.76
N GLU A 230 27.63 6.71 -4.77
CA GLU A 230 27.11 6.12 -6.02
C GLU A 230 25.62 6.45 -6.19
N ASN A 231 25.15 6.51 -7.46
CA ASN A 231 23.75 6.74 -7.75
C ASN A 231 22.88 5.60 -7.23
N ALA A 232 21.74 5.97 -6.67
CA ALA A 232 20.71 5.06 -6.20
C ALA A 232 19.40 5.27 -6.98
N VAL A 233 18.38 4.51 -6.64
CA VAL A 233 17.03 4.71 -7.14
C VAL A 233 16.05 4.75 -5.97
N LEU A 234 15.03 5.60 -6.10
CA LEU A 234 13.88 5.67 -5.21
C LEU A 234 12.70 4.99 -5.87
N SER A 235 12.02 4.10 -5.19
CA SER A 235 10.76 3.49 -5.61
C SER A 235 9.71 3.64 -4.51
N ILE A 236 8.51 4.03 -4.89
CA ILE A 236 7.36 4.23 -3.99
C ILE A 236 6.30 3.20 -4.37
N ASP A 237 5.93 2.30 -3.47
CA ASP A 237 4.91 1.28 -3.69
C ASP A 237 5.09 0.50 -5.01
N GLY A 238 6.34 0.17 -5.36
CA GLY A 238 6.68 -0.56 -6.58
C GLY A 238 6.37 0.20 -7.89
N GLN A 239 6.24 1.54 -7.84
CA GLN A 239 6.12 2.38 -9.03
C GLN A 239 7.48 2.53 -9.75
N PRO A 240 7.49 3.04 -11.00
CA PRO A 240 8.74 3.28 -11.71
C PRO A 240 9.71 4.11 -10.90
N SER A 241 10.98 3.66 -10.86
CA SER A 241 12.01 4.25 -10.02
C SER A 241 12.46 5.62 -10.51
N ILE A 242 12.84 6.47 -9.57
CA ILE A 242 13.41 7.80 -9.74
C ILE A 242 14.91 7.70 -9.44
N THR A 243 15.75 8.31 -10.26
CA THR A 243 17.20 8.30 -10.03
C THR A 243 17.56 9.28 -8.91
N LEU A 244 18.29 8.78 -7.92
CA LEU A 244 18.96 9.57 -6.90
C LEU A 244 20.44 9.69 -7.22
N MET A 245 21.00 10.89 -7.01
CA MET A 245 22.44 11.16 -7.18
C MET A 245 23.14 11.14 -5.82
N ASP A 246 24.47 11.21 -5.87
CA ASP A 246 25.28 11.41 -4.67
C ASP A 246 24.83 12.65 -3.91
N ASP A 247 24.77 12.55 -2.59
CA ASP A 247 24.31 13.56 -1.64
C ASP A 247 22.80 13.87 -1.65
N ASP A 248 22.01 13.25 -2.56
CA ASP A 248 20.55 13.29 -2.43
C ASP A 248 20.11 12.60 -1.15
N HIS A 249 19.03 13.09 -0.56
CA HIS A 249 18.38 12.36 0.53
C HIS A 249 16.87 12.24 0.33
N VAL A 250 16.32 11.23 0.95
CA VAL A 250 14.88 10.97 0.97
C VAL A 250 14.43 11.07 2.42
N ASP A 251 13.61 12.07 2.72
CA ASP A 251 12.98 12.22 4.01
C ASP A 251 11.65 11.48 4.02
N VAL A 252 11.43 10.65 5.04
CA VAL A 252 10.24 9.79 5.16
C VAL A 252 9.61 9.95 6.53
N HIS A 253 8.34 10.26 6.57
CA HIS A 253 7.55 10.37 7.80
C HIS A 253 6.11 9.88 7.59
N ALA A 254 5.30 9.85 8.64
CA ALA A 254 3.88 9.54 8.51
C ALA A 254 3.18 10.61 7.67
N ALA A 255 2.40 10.19 6.67
CA ALA A 255 1.59 11.10 5.88
C ALA A 255 0.44 11.69 6.72
N GLU A 256 0.00 12.90 6.37
CA GLU A 256 -1.20 13.51 6.96
C GLU A 256 -2.49 12.77 6.57
N VAL A 257 -2.47 12.13 5.41
CA VAL A 257 -3.59 11.33 4.90
C VAL A 257 -3.43 9.86 5.27
N THR A 258 -4.56 9.15 5.29
CA THR A 258 -4.62 7.72 5.56
C THR A 258 -5.44 7.01 4.50
N ALA A 259 -5.17 5.74 4.26
CA ALA A 259 -5.99 4.92 3.38
C ALA A 259 -7.13 4.27 4.17
N LEU A 260 -8.35 4.41 3.69
CA LEU A 260 -9.55 3.88 4.32
C LEU A 260 -9.99 2.59 3.61
N PHE A 261 -10.12 1.51 4.37
CA PHE A 261 -10.54 0.20 3.85
C PHE A 261 -11.90 -0.20 4.42
N VAL A 262 -12.80 -0.63 3.56
CA VAL A 262 -14.04 -1.26 3.99
C VAL A 262 -13.75 -2.69 4.42
N ARG A 263 -14.20 -3.05 5.63
CA ARG A 263 -13.99 -4.35 6.25
C ARG A 263 -15.29 -4.92 6.79
N PHE A 264 -15.31 -6.24 6.96
CA PHE A 264 -16.46 -6.97 7.46
C PHE A 264 -16.07 -7.88 8.62
N GLY A 265 -17.02 -8.10 9.54
CA GLY A 265 -16.84 -8.98 10.67
C GLY A 265 -15.84 -8.45 11.70
N ASP A 266 -15.12 -9.38 12.33
CA ASP A 266 -14.17 -9.13 13.40
C ASP A 266 -12.86 -8.49 12.89
N PRO A 267 -12.32 -7.44 13.55
CA PRO A 267 -11.01 -6.85 13.27
C PRO A 267 -9.84 -7.84 13.24
N GLY A 268 -9.97 -9.01 13.88
CA GLY A 268 -8.96 -10.08 13.86
C GLY A 268 -8.77 -10.81 12.52
N TYR A 269 -9.38 -10.36 11.41
CA TYR A 269 -9.24 -11.00 10.09
C TYR A 269 -7.77 -11.09 9.63
N PHE A 270 -6.93 -10.14 10.01
CA PHE A 270 -5.51 -10.12 9.67
C PHE A 270 -4.79 -11.40 10.12
N TYR A 271 -5.02 -11.80 11.36
CA TYR A 271 -4.36 -13.01 11.90
C TYR A 271 -4.83 -14.29 11.23
N ARG A 272 -6.11 -14.36 10.82
CA ARG A 272 -6.64 -15.50 10.04
C ARG A 272 -5.97 -15.60 8.67
N ASN A 273 -5.84 -14.46 7.97
CA ASN A 273 -5.18 -14.40 6.67
C ASN A 273 -3.69 -14.71 6.80
N LEU A 274 -3.00 -14.18 7.82
CA LEU A 274 -1.60 -14.45 8.08
C LEU A 274 -1.33 -15.96 8.22
N THR A 275 -2.16 -16.69 8.99
CA THR A 275 -2.04 -18.13 9.14
C THR A 275 -2.22 -18.86 7.81
N ALA A 276 -3.17 -18.45 6.98
CA ALA A 276 -3.39 -19.04 5.65
C ALA A 276 -2.15 -18.84 4.75
N HIS A 277 -1.60 -17.61 4.68
CA HIS A 277 -0.39 -17.31 3.91
C HIS A 277 0.84 -18.07 4.40
N MET A 278 1.04 -18.17 5.70
CA MET A 278 2.16 -18.93 6.27
C MET A 278 2.08 -20.41 5.93
N ASN A 279 0.88 -21.00 5.93
CA ASN A 279 0.66 -22.39 5.60
C ASN A 279 0.84 -22.68 4.10
N GLU A 280 0.39 -21.80 3.21
CA GLU A 280 0.60 -21.94 1.77
C GLU A 280 2.08 -21.86 1.39
N ASN A 281 2.84 -20.94 1.97
CA ASN A 281 4.27 -20.79 1.73
C ASN A 281 5.10 -21.94 2.33
N SER A 282 4.66 -22.57 3.42
CA SER A 282 5.39 -23.67 4.07
C SER A 282 5.24 -25.02 3.35
N LEU A 283 4.22 -25.19 2.52
CA LEU A 283 3.96 -26.45 1.84
C LEU A 283 4.57 -26.53 0.43
N GLY A 284 5.02 -25.42 -0.18
CA GLY A 284 5.76 -25.42 -1.46
C GLY A 284 5.09 -26.17 -2.62
N LEU A 285 3.82 -26.55 -2.48
CA LEU A 285 3.09 -27.37 -3.44
C LEU A 285 2.21 -26.45 -4.30
N PRO A 286 2.37 -26.51 -5.62
CA PRO A 286 1.39 -25.92 -6.52
C PRO A 286 0.08 -26.74 -6.41
N ARG A 287 -1.02 -26.06 -6.23
CA ARG A 287 -2.35 -26.61 -6.45
C ARG A 287 -2.67 -26.63 -7.92
#